data_40878461b18c851a465709a69aba8bdf
#
_entry.id   40878461b18c851a465709a69aba8bdf
#
_cell.length_a   1.000
_cell.length_b   1.000
_cell.length_c   1.000
_cell.angle_alpha   90.00
_cell.angle_beta   90.00
_cell.angle_gamma   90.00
#
_symmetry.space_group_name_H-M   'P 1'
#
loop_
_entity.id
_entity.type
_entity.pdbx_description
1 polymer ?
#
loop_
_entity_poly.entity_id
_entity_poly.type
_entity_poly.pdbx_seq_one_letter_code
_entity_poly.pdbx_strand_id
1 'polypeptide(L)'
;MPHDPISLGPITITFSVVAEESNGTVTVQRCDVAAGSGVPLAHSHDGFEETIYGLEGRCAWTLDGEDITIGPGDTLCIRRGAVHSFMAGDHDVAFLAIATPGVFGPDYFLELRDVVRAAAGGPPDPAAMAEVMRRHGLTPVLQPA
;
A
#
# COMPACT_ATOMS: atom_id res chain seq x y z
N MET A 1 -13.00 11.51 11.03
CA MET A 1 -13.89 11.27 9.86
C MET A 1 -13.04 10.80 8.69
N PRO A 2 -13.44 9.74 7.98
CA PRO A 2 -12.67 9.29 6.82
C PRO A 2 -12.70 10.33 5.70
N HIS A 3 -11.61 10.38 4.96
CA HIS A 3 -11.49 11.19 3.76
C HIS A 3 -12.09 10.45 2.55
N ASP A 4 -12.19 11.13 1.42
CA ASP A 4 -12.74 10.53 0.20
C ASP A 4 -11.86 9.35 -0.26
N PRO A 5 -12.50 8.23 -0.68
CA PRO A 5 -11.73 7.08 -1.19
C PRO A 5 -10.94 7.42 -2.45
N ILE A 6 -9.75 6.83 -2.55
CA ILE A 6 -8.89 6.91 -3.73
C ILE A 6 -8.91 5.53 -4.40
N SER A 7 -9.47 5.45 -5.60
CA SER A 7 -9.54 4.20 -6.34
C SER A 7 -8.33 4.02 -7.24
N LEU A 8 -7.65 2.87 -7.07
CA LEU A 8 -6.52 2.44 -7.90
C LEU A 8 -6.92 1.22 -8.75
N GLY A 9 -8.17 1.20 -9.25
CA GLY A 9 -8.72 0.02 -9.90
C GLY A 9 -9.22 -0.99 -8.86
N PRO A 10 -8.58 -2.17 -8.74
CA PRO A 10 -9.02 -3.20 -7.79
C PRO A 10 -8.65 -2.90 -6.33
N ILE A 11 -7.89 -1.84 -6.09
CA ILE A 11 -7.48 -1.43 -4.74
C ILE A 11 -8.07 -0.06 -4.45
N THR A 12 -8.69 0.10 -3.27
CA THR A 12 -9.24 1.38 -2.81
C THR A 12 -8.59 1.76 -1.50
N ILE A 13 -8.06 2.98 -1.43
CA ILE A 13 -7.41 3.53 -0.24
C ILE A 13 -8.31 4.61 0.35
N THR A 14 -8.60 4.49 1.65
CA THR A 14 -9.40 5.47 2.38
C THR A 14 -8.64 5.91 3.62
N PHE A 15 -8.17 7.17 3.64
CA PHE A 15 -7.48 7.70 4.82
C PHE A 15 -8.48 8.05 5.92
N SER A 16 -8.18 7.64 7.14
CA SER A 16 -8.91 8.05 8.33
C SER A 16 -8.12 9.09 9.15
N VAL A 17 -6.78 9.08 9.05
CA VAL A 17 -5.91 10.08 9.67
C VAL A 17 -4.83 10.46 8.67
N VAL A 18 -4.70 11.76 8.41
CA VAL A 18 -3.63 12.32 7.58
C VAL A 18 -2.65 13.11 8.44
N ALA A 19 -1.50 13.47 7.87
CA ALA A 19 -0.42 14.13 8.61
C ALA A 19 -0.89 15.41 9.33
N GLU A 20 -1.72 16.22 8.69
CA GLU A 20 -2.23 17.47 9.23
C GLU A 20 -3.09 17.26 10.48
N GLU A 21 -3.72 16.09 10.60
CA GLU A 21 -4.59 15.75 11.75
C GLU A 21 -3.81 15.17 12.94
N SER A 22 -2.55 14.81 12.73
CA SER A 22 -1.72 14.11 13.73
C SER A 22 -0.44 14.84 14.10
N ASN A 23 -0.29 16.11 13.70
CA ASN A 23 0.97 16.85 13.82
C ASN A 23 2.14 16.13 13.14
N GLY A 24 1.86 15.41 12.04
CA GLY A 24 2.87 14.69 11.27
C GLY A 24 3.36 13.40 11.93
N THR A 25 2.70 12.90 12.97
CA THR A 25 3.18 11.72 13.71
C THR A 25 2.71 10.39 13.13
N VAL A 26 1.54 10.38 12.48
CA VAL A 26 0.94 9.15 11.96
C VAL A 26 0.01 9.45 10.79
N THR A 27 -0.06 8.51 9.83
CA THR A 27 -1.18 8.41 8.91
C THR A 27 -1.84 7.05 9.09
N VAL A 28 -3.15 6.99 8.92
CA VAL A 28 -3.91 5.75 8.99
C VAL A 28 -4.79 5.65 7.75
N GLN A 29 -4.68 4.55 7.05
CA GLN A 29 -5.51 4.29 5.88
C GLN A 29 -6.11 2.90 5.93
N ARG A 30 -7.33 2.77 5.43
CA ARG A 30 -7.94 1.48 5.13
C ARG A 30 -7.62 1.14 3.68
N CYS A 31 -7.18 -0.09 3.47
CA CYS A 31 -6.92 -0.63 2.14
C CYS A 31 -7.91 -1.75 1.87
N ASP A 32 -8.72 -1.59 0.82
CA ASP A 32 -9.64 -2.61 0.35
C ASP A 32 -9.08 -3.18 -0.96
N VAL A 33 -8.88 -4.50 -1.01
CA VAL A 33 -8.24 -5.18 -2.13
C VAL A 33 -9.19 -6.24 -2.67
N ALA A 34 -9.54 -6.14 -3.94
CA ALA A 34 -10.38 -7.14 -4.60
C ALA A 34 -9.66 -8.48 -4.72
N ALA A 35 -10.44 -9.56 -4.70
CA ALA A 35 -9.91 -10.92 -4.90
C ALA A 35 -8.98 -10.99 -6.11
N GLY A 36 -7.87 -11.69 -5.96
CA GLY A 36 -6.88 -11.88 -7.02
C GLY A 36 -5.98 -10.70 -7.31
N SER A 37 -6.09 -9.61 -6.55
CA SER A 37 -5.34 -8.37 -6.76
C SER A 37 -4.31 -8.13 -5.66
N GLY A 38 -3.35 -7.25 -5.92
CA GLY A 38 -2.32 -6.91 -4.95
C GLY A 38 -1.45 -5.76 -5.42
N VAL A 39 -0.35 -5.54 -4.72
CA VAL A 39 0.64 -4.53 -5.11
C VAL A 39 1.33 -4.98 -6.39
N PRO A 40 1.32 -4.16 -7.44
CA PRO A 40 1.93 -4.55 -8.72
C PRO A 40 3.46 -4.56 -8.69
N LEU A 41 4.08 -3.93 -7.69
CA LEU A 41 5.52 -3.79 -7.61
C LEU A 41 5.99 -3.86 -6.16
N ALA A 42 6.81 -4.86 -5.83
CA ALA A 42 7.43 -4.98 -4.51
C ALA A 42 8.31 -3.77 -4.24
N HIS A 43 8.37 -3.31 -3.00
CA HIS A 43 9.11 -2.11 -2.62
C HIS A 43 9.49 -2.11 -1.15
N SER A 44 10.34 -1.18 -0.77
CA SER A 44 10.64 -0.85 0.62
C SER A 44 10.34 0.62 0.90
N HIS A 45 10.17 0.95 2.17
CA HIS A 45 9.95 2.33 2.62
C HIS A 45 11.26 2.87 3.21
N ASP A 46 11.65 4.09 2.80
CA ASP A 46 12.96 4.65 3.15
C ASP A 46 12.95 5.38 4.48
N GLY A 47 11.83 5.99 4.86
CA GLY A 47 11.77 6.90 6.00
C GLY A 47 10.63 6.67 6.99
N PHE A 48 9.94 5.52 6.94
CA PHE A 48 8.84 5.25 7.88
C PHE A 48 8.63 3.75 8.07
N GLU A 49 8.03 3.37 9.18
CA GLU A 49 7.50 2.04 9.44
C GLU A 49 6.03 2.01 9.06
N GLU A 50 5.56 0.87 8.55
CA GLU A 50 4.15 0.65 8.25
C GLU A 50 3.65 -0.55 9.06
N THR A 51 2.68 -0.32 9.94
CA THR A 51 2.03 -1.40 10.69
C THR A 51 0.72 -1.76 10.02
N ILE A 52 0.55 -3.03 9.70
CA ILE A 52 -0.65 -3.58 9.09
C ILE A 52 -1.49 -4.24 10.17
N TYR A 53 -2.81 -3.98 10.14
CA TYR A 53 -3.79 -4.63 11.00
C TYR A 53 -4.90 -5.21 10.13
N GLY A 54 -5.08 -6.53 10.16
CA GLY A 54 -6.08 -7.21 9.35
C GLY A 54 -7.51 -6.91 9.81
N LEU A 55 -8.41 -6.62 8.86
CA LEU A 55 -9.82 -6.35 9.11
C LEU A 55 -10.72 -7.44 8.55
N GLU A 56 -10.58 -7.76 7.27
CA GLU A 56 -11.43 -8.73 6.56
C GLU A 56 -10.61 -9.60 5.65
N GLY A 57 -10.97 -10.87 5.56
CA GLY A 57 -10.28 -11.82 4.69
C GLY A 57 -8.85 -12.12 5.13
N ARG A 58 -8.19 -12.96 4.36
CA ARG A 58 -6.79 -13.35 4.62
C ARG A 58 -5.93 -12.89 3.45
N CYS A 59 -4.92 -12.09 3.76
CA CYS A 59 -4.02 -11.51 2.77
C CYS A 59 -2.65 -12.19 2.86
N ALA A 60 -2.12 -12.58 1.70
CA ALA A 60 -0.77 -13.13 1.62
C ALA A 60 0.24 -11.97 1.48
N TRP A 61 1.17 -11.88 2.41
CA TRP A 61 2.26 -10.91 2.40
C TRP A 61 3.58 -11.61 2.17
N THR A 62 4.47 -10.96 1.43
CA THR A 62 5.88 -11.35 1.35
C THR A 62 6.69 -10.25 2.01
N LEU A 63 7.52 -10.61 2.98
CA LEU A 63 8.35 -9.68 3.74
C LEU A 63 9.77 -10.22 3.78
N ASP A 64 10.70 -9.52 3.11
CA ASP A 64 12.11 -9.95 2.98
C ASP A 64 12.24 -11.43 2.56
N GLY A 65 11.40 -11.85 1.61
CA GLY A 65 11.39 -13.20 1.08
C GLY A 65 10.61 -14.23 1.90
N GLU A 66 10.04 -13.86 3.03
CA GLU A 66 9.21 -14.74 3.85
C GLU A 66 7.72 -14.53 3.54
N ASP A 67 6.98 -15.62 3.45
CA ASP A 67 5.54 -15.58 3.25
C ASP A 67 4.83 -15.52 4.59
N ILE A 68 3.93 -14.55 4.74
CA ILE A 68 3.16 -14.30 5.96
C ILE A 68 1.69 -14.11 5.57
N THR A 69 0.78 -14.78 6.26
CA THR A 69 -0.66 -14.57 6.06
C THR A 69 -1.21 -13.71 7.18
N ILE A 70 -1.91 -12.62 6.82
CA ILE A 70 -2.56 -11.71 7.75
C ILE A 70 -4.07 -11.84 7.60
N GLY A 71 -4.72 -12.34 8.64
CA GLY A 71 -6.17 -12.41 8.75
C GLY A 71 -6.72 -11.36 9.70
N PRO A 72 -8.05 -11.36 9.96
CA PRO A 72 -8.67 -10.40 10.88
C PRO A 72 -8.04 -10.45 12.27
N GLY A 73 -7.61 -9.29 12.77
CA GLY A 73 -6.97 -9.17 14.09
C GLY A 73 -5.47 -9.43 14.11
N ASP A 74 -4.89 -9.94 13.03
CA ASP A 74 -3.44 -10.13 12.94
C ASP A 74 -2.74 -8.81 12.65
N THR A 75 -1.49 -8.71 13.08
CA THR A 75 -0.67 -7.51 12.85
C THR A 75 0.67 -7.88 12.22
N LEU A 76 1.20 -6.94 11.42
CA LEU A 76 2.51 -7.05 10.82
C LEU A 76 3.18 -5.68 10.85
N CYS A 77 4.36 -5.57 11.43
CA CYS A 77 5.13 -4.33 11.36
C CYS A 77 6.16 -4.45 10.24
N ILE A 78 6.03 -3.60 9.24
CA ILE A 78 6.97 -3.49 8.13
C ILE A 78 7.95 -2.37 8.47
N ARG A 79 9.16 -2.75 8.88
CA ARG A 79 10.19 -1.76 9.21
C ARG A 79 10.73 -1.10 7.94
N ARG A 80 11.20 0.13 8.07
CA ARG A 80 11.85 0.81 6.93
C ARG A 80 12.98 -0.07 6.39
N GLY A 81 13.11 -0.11 5.07
CA GLY A 81 14.07 -0.94 4.37
C GLY A 81 13.63 -2.37 4.10
N ALA A 82 12.59 -2.88 4.74
CA ALA A 82 12.08 -4.23 4.49
C ALA A 82 11.33 -4.29 3.15
N VAL A 83 11.74 -5.18 2.27
CA VAL A 83 11.08 -5.38 0.96
C VAL A 83 9.80 -6.18 1.14
N HIS A 84 8.69 -5.65 0.64
CA HIS A 84 7.40 -6.30 0.83
C HIS A 84 6.45 -6.13 -0.35
N SER A 85 5.49 -7.02 -0.42
CA SER A 85 4.37 -6.99 -1.35
C SER A 85 3.21 -7.77 -0.73
N PHE A 86 2.01 -7.61 -1.29
CA PHE A 86 0.85 -8.38 -0.84
C PHE A 86 -0.04 -8.78 -2.00
N MET A 87 -0.84 -9.82 -1.76
CA MET A 87 -1.79 -10.33 -2.73
C MET A 87 -3.02 -10.87 -2.01
N ALA A 88 -4.20 -10.44 -2.43
CA ALA A 88 -5.45 -11.08 -2.05
C ALA A 88 -5.57 -12.40 -2.82
N GLY A 89 -6.06 -13.45 -2.13
CA GLY A 89 -6.34 -14.73 -2.78
C GLY A 89 -7.73 -14.75 -3.42
N ASP A 90 -8.51 -15.79 -3.14
CA ASP A 90 -9.81 -16.01 -3.77
C ASP A 90 -10.91 -15.09 -3.24
N HIS A 91 -10.66 -14.35 -2.17
CA HIS A 91 -11.62 -13.46 -1.52
C HIS A 91 -11.08 -12.05 -1.40
N ASP A 92 -12.00 -11.09 -1.32
CA ASP A 92 -11.64 -9.70 -1.01
C ASP A 92 -11.00 -9.62 0.37
N VAL A 93 -10.06 -8.70 0.54
CA VAL A 93 -9.41 -8.44 1.82
C VAL A 93 -9.48 -6.96 2.16
N ALA A 94 -9.41 -6.65 3.45
CA ALA A 94 -9.27 -5.29 3.94
C ALA A 94 -8.32 -5.27 5.13
N PHE A 95 -7.51 -4.23 5.20
CA PHE A 95 -6.61 -4.00 6.32
C PHE A 95 -6.39 -2.51 6.56
N LEU A 96 -5.97 -2.18 7.77
CA LEU A 96 -5.43 -0.84 8.07
C LEU A 96 -3.93 -0.84 7.84
N ALA A 97 -3.43 0.26 7.29
CA ALA A 97 -2.01 0.55 7.19
C ALA A 97 -1.73 1.83 7.98
N ILE A 98 -0.84 1.73 8.95
CA ILE A 98 -0.51 2.80 9.90
C ILE A 98 0.95 3.16 9.70
N ALA A 99 1.23 4.35 9.17
CA ALA A 99 2.58 4.80 8.89
C ALA A 99 3.08 5.77 9.98
N THR A 100 4.28 5.52 10.46
CA THR A 100 4.93 6.34 11.50
C THR A 100 6.40 6.61 11.10
N PRO A 101 6.83 7.90 11.01
CA PRO A 101 6.02 9.13 11.10
C PRO A 101 5.01 9.26 9.96
N GLY A 102 4.15 10.26 10.05
CA GLY A 102 3.03 10.48 9.14
C GLY A 102 3.43 11.08 7.80
N VAL A 103 4.35 10.47 7.10
CA VAL A 103 4.88 10.95 5.81
C VAL A 103 4.31 10.20 4.60
N PHE A 104 3.52 9.14 4.83
CA PHE A 104 2.92 8.33 3.77
C PHE A 104 1.46 8.73 3.60
N GLY A 105 1.22 9.71 2.76
CA GLY A 105 -0.07 10.38 2.66
C GLY A 105 -0.80 10.21 1.34
N PRO A 106 -1.95 10.89 1.19
CA PRO A 106 -2.81 10.78 0.02
C PRO A 106 -2.12 11.15 -1.30
N ASP A 107 -1.19 12.09 -1.30
CA ASP A 107 -0.53 12.56 -2.53
C ASP A 107 0.12 11.42 -3.31
N TYR A 108 0.74 10.48 -2.62
CA TYR A 108 1.33 9.30 -3.24
C TYR A 108 0.28 8.51 -4.02
N PHE A 109 -0.85 8.22 -3.39
CA PHE A 109 -1.92 7.41 -4.00
C PHE A 109 -2.64 8.15 -5.12
N LEU A 110 -2.77 9.47 -5.02
CA LEU A 110 -3.34 10.27 -6.11
C LEU A 110 -2.47 10.24 -7.36
N GLU A 111 -1.15 10.28 -7.19
CA GLU A 111 -0.22 10.14 -8.32
C GLU A 111 -0.24 8.72 -8.89
N LEU A 112 -0.32 7.68 -8.04
CA LEU A 112 -0.49 6.29 -8.51
C LEU A 112 -1.80 6.14 -9.30
N ARG A 113 -2.88 6.78 -8.84
CA ARG A 113 -4.16 6.75 -9.54
C ARG A 113 -4.03 7.27 -10.96
N ASP A 114 -3.24 8.31 -11.17
CA ASP A 114 -3.02 8.86 -12.51
C ASP A 114 -2.31 7.86 -13.41
N VAL A 115 -1.34 7.11 -12.87
CA VAL A 115 -0.65 6.04 -13.61
C VAL A 115 -1.62 4.92 -13.99
N VAL A 116 -2.49 4.51 -13.04
CA VAL A 116 -3.49 3.47 -13.29
C VAL A 116 -4.48 3.92 -14.36
N ARG A 117 -4.96 5.15 -14.29
CA ARG A 117 -5.90 5.72 -15.26
C ARG A 117 -5.29 5.83 -16.66
N ALA A 118 -4.02 6.16 -16.76
CA ALA A 118 -3.31 6.24 -18.04
C ALA A 118 -3.22 4.89 -18.76
N ALA A 119 -3.31 3.79 -18.02
CA ALA A 119 -3.29 2.45 -18.59
C ALA A 119 -4.64 2.02 -19.20
N ALA A 120 -5.69 2.80 -19.01
CA ALA A 120 -7.03 2.61 -19.62
C ALA A 120 -7.58 1.18 -19.46
N GLY A 121 -7.47 0.63 -18.24
CA GLY A 121 -7.95 -0.72 -17.91
C GLY A 121 -6.92 -1.83 -18.11
N GLY A 122 -5.79 -1.55 -18.73
CA GLY A 122 -4.67 -2.49 -18.84
C GLY A 122 -3.74 -2.44 -17.61
N PRO A 123 -2.64 -3.21 -17.64
CA PRO A 123 -1.65 -3.16 -16.57
C PRO A 123 -0.99 -1.78 -16.50
N PRO A 124 -0.81 -1.22 -15.30
CA PRO A 124 -0.10 0.06 -15.15
C PRO A 124 1.35 -0.06 -15.64
N ASP A 125 1.89 1.05 -16.17
CA ASP A 125 3.28 1.11 -16.60
C ASP A 125 4.24 0.96 -15.40
N PRO A 126 5.06 -0.11 -15.32
CA PRO A 126 5.96 -0.31 -14.18
C PRO A 126 6.98 0.81 -13.99
N ALA A 127 7.47 1.42 -15.07
CA ALA A 127 8.44 2.51 -14.98
C ALA A 127 7.79 3.76 -14.38
N ALA A 128 6.55 4.07 -14.75
CA ALA A 128 5.81 5.20 -14.20
C ALA A 128 5.48 4.96 -12.72
N MET A 129 5.10 3.74 -12.35
CA MET A 129 4.86 3.35 -10.95
C MET A 129 6.13 3.54 -10.11
N ALA A 130 7.27 3.03 -10.61
CA ALA A 130 8.54 3.14 -9.92
C ALA A 130 8.96 4.61 -9.70
N GLU A 131 8.70 5.48 -10.67
CA GLU A 131 9.02 6.90 -10.57
C GLU A 131 8.20 7.57 -9.47
N VAL A 132 6.89 7.28 -9.38
CA VAL A 132 6.04 7.79 -8.31
C VAL A 132 6.56 7.30 -6.95
N MET A 133 6.89 6.03 -6.83
CA MET A 133 7.45 5.46 -5.59
C MET A 133 8.69 6.24 -5.13
N ARG A 134 9.66 6.46 -6.03
CA ARG A 134 10.89 7.15 -5.68
C ARG A 134 10.66 8.58 -5.20
N ARG A 135 9.71 9.29 -5.82
CA ARG A 135 9.39 10.66 -5.39
C ARG A 135 8.81 10.73 -3.98
N HIS A 136 8.23 9.64 -3.49
CA HIS A 136 7.59 9.59 -2.17
C HIS A 136 8.35 8.76 -1.14
N GLY A 137 9.64 8.48 -1.38
CA GLY A 137 10.48 7.78 -0.42
C GLY A 137 10.27 6.28 -0.35
N LEU A 138 9.77 5.69 -1.44
CA LEU A 138 9.71 4.23 -1.59
C LEU A 138 10.77 3.79 -2.59
N THR A 139 11.38 2.63 -2.33
CA THR A 139 12.37 2.05 -3.24
C THR A 139 11.75 0.83 -3.94
N PRO A 140 11.43 0.92 -5.24
CA PRO A 140 10.86 -0.21 -5.95
C PRO A 140 11.93 -1.27 -6.21
N VAL A 141 11.50 -2.54 -6.19
CA VAL A 141 12.34 -3.68 -6.56
C VAL A 141 11.96 -4.07 -7.98
N LEU A 142 12.81 -3.71 -8.93
CA LEU A 142 12.58 -4.00 -10.33
C LEU A 142 13.01 -5.43 -10.63
N GLN A 143 12.16 -6.17 -11.35
CA GLN A 143 12.52 -7.50 -11.81
C GLN A 143 13.61 -7.36 -12.90
N PRO A 144 14.60 -8.25 -12.93
CA PRO A 144 15.58 -8.28 -14.03
C PRO A 144 14.86 -8.51 -15.36
N ALA A 145 15.35 -7.87 -16.39
CA ALA A 145 14.80 -8.04 -17.76
C ALA A 145 15.03 -9.47 -18.27
#